data_e6348f7b871fe3b535da867448c1b4c9
#
_entry.id   e6348f7b871fe3b535da867448c1b4c9
#
_cell.length_a   1.000
_cell.length_b   1.000
_cell.length_c   1.000
_cell.angle_alpha   90.00
_cell.angle_beta   90.00
_cell.angle_gamma   90.00
#
_symmetry.space_group_name_H-M   'P 1'
#
loop_
_entity.id
_entity.type
_entity.pdbx_description
1 polymer ?
#
loop_
_entity_poly.entity_id
_entity_poly.type
_entity_poly.pdbx_seq_one_letter_code
_entity_poly.pdbx_strand_id
1 'polypeptide(L)'
;MLEVIGGALFIALLRVCDVSLDTIRVILVVQGKKYYAGIVGFFEVLIWIFAIRYVFQHLDIIPNLFGYAFGFAMGNIVGISIEQKIGFGYVQLNVISLHHTDEIANALRKSKFGVTILPAEGGSGGVSVIVLVSPRKHQKKVIKLIESIDGKAFITVQSSIPYRGFRHGARR
;
A
#
# COMPACT_ATOMS: atom_id res chain seq x y z
N MET A 1 -35.03 19.68 -5.19
CA MET A 1 -34.42 18.66 -4.28
C MET A 1 -33.50 17.68 -5.02
N LEU A 2 -33.95 17.09 -6.14
CA LEU A 2 -33.11 16.17 -6.95
C LEU A 2 -31.85 16.85 -7.51
N GLU A 3 -31.93 18.10 -7.96
CA GLU A 3 -30.76 18.86 -8.47
C GLU A 3 -29.71 19.11 -7.39
N VAL A 4 -30.16 19.40 -6.15
CA VAL A 4 -29.25 19.65 -5.02
C VAL A 4 -28.49 18.35 -4.65
N ILE A 5 -29.22 17.23 -4.60
CA ILE A 5 -28.61 15.91 -4.33
C ILE A 5 -27.67 15.52 -5.47
N GLY A 6 -28.08 15.79 -6.73
CA GLY A 6 -27.25 15.55 -7.90
C GLY A 6 -25.94 16.33 -7.87
N GLY A 7 -26.00 17.61 -7.47
CA GLY A 7 -24.81 18.47 -7.31
C GLY A 7 -23.86 17.95 -6.23
N ALA A 8 -24.40 17.61 -5.04
CA ALA A 8 -23.60 17.07 -3.95
C ALA A 8 -22.94 15.75 -4.32
N LEU A 9 -23.65 14.86 -5.01
CA LEU A 9 -23.10 13.57 -5.48
C LEU A 9 -22.01 13.78 -6.55
N PHE A 10 -22.21 14.71 -7.47
CA PHE A 10 -21.22 15.05 -8.49
C PHE A 10 -19.93 15.58 -7.88
N ILE A 11 -20.03 16.49 -6.89
CA ILE A 11 -18.88 16.99 -6.12
C ILE A 11 -18.18 15.83 -5.41
N ALA A 12 -18.94 14.96 -4.74
CA ALA A 12 -18.37 13.81 -4.04
C ALA A 12 -17.59 12.91 -5.00
N LEU A 13 -18.11 12.60 -6.17
CA LEU A 13 -17.42 11.78 -7.18
C LEU A 13 -16.13 12.43 -7.67
N LEU A 14 -16.15 13.72 -8.00
CA LEU A 14 -14.94 14.46 -8.40
C LEU A 14 -13.89 14.43 -7.30
N ARG A 15 -14.30 14.60 -6.03
CA ARG A 15 -13.39 14.55 -4.88
C ARG A 15 -12.83 13.14 -4.63
N VAL A 16 -13.63 12.10 -4.82
CA VAL A 16 -13.12 10.72 -4.74
C VAL A 16 -12.02 10.49 -5.78
N CYS A 17 -12.23 10.93 -7.02
CA CYS A 17 -11.23 10.78 -8.09
C CYS A 17 -9.95 11.57 -7.78
N ASP A 18 -10.08 12.84 -7.46
CA ASP A 18 -9.02 13.78 -7.14
C ASP A 18 -8.14 13.26 -5.97
N VAL A 19 -8.77 13.00 -4.81
CA VAL A 19 -8.06 12.54 -3.60
C VAL A 19 -7.48 11.14 -3.76
N SER A 20 -8.09 10.26 -4.55
CA SER A 20 -7.49 8.96 -4.86
C SER A 20 -6.22 9.11 -5.67
N LEU A 21 -6.17 10.04 -6.62
CA LEU A 21 -4.96 10.34 -7.40
C LEU A 21 -3.88 10.98 -6.52
N ASP A 22 -4.25 11.91 -5.63
CA ASP A 22 -3.33 12.51 -4.65
C ASP A 22 -2.67 11.42 -3.78
N THR A 23 -3.46 10.52 -3.23
CA THR A 23 -2.96 9.39 -2.43
C THR A 23 -1.94 8.56 -3.22
N ILE A 24 -2.24 8.21 -4.47
CA ILE A 24 -1.33 7.45 -5.34
C ILE A 24 -0.06 8.27 -5.64
N ARG A 25 -0.18 9.56 -5.91
CA ARG A 25 0.95 10.45 -6.18
C ARG A 25 1.90 10.52 -5.00
N VAL A 26 1.37 10.73 -3.79
CA VAL A 26 2.19 10.78 -2.57
C VAL A 26 3.00 9.50 -2.40
N ILE A 27 2.40 8.34 -2.64
CA ILE A 27 3.09 7.04 -2.57
C ILE A 27 4.18 6.94 -3.63
N LEU A 28 3.94 7.40 -4.86
CA LEU A 28 4.94 7.41 -5.94
C LEU A 28 6.11 8.36 -5.61
N VAL A 29 5.85 9.50 -4.96
CA VAL A 29 6.89 10.43 -4.48
C VAL A 29 7.76 9.75 -3.44
N VAL A 30 7.18 9.11 -2.42
CA VAL A 30 7.91 8.39 -1.37
C VAL A 30 8.77 7.26 -1.97
N GLN A 31 8.31 6.63 -3.05
CA GLN A 31 9.05 5.59 -3.77
C GLN A 31 10.11 6.14 -4.75
N GLY A 32 10.29 7.45 -4.85
CA GLY A 32 11.24 8.08 -5.76
C GLY A 32 10.86 8.00 -7.24
N LYS A 33 9.62 7.66 -7.58
CA LYS A 33 9.14 7.51 -8.97
C LYS A 33 8.70 8.85 -9.55
N LYS A 34 9.66 9.78 -9.69
CA LYS A 34 9.41 11.19 -10.04
C LYS A 34 8.57 11.41 -11.31
N TYR A 35 8.79 10.66 -12.38
CA TYR A 35 8.06 10.84 -13.64
C TYR A 35 6.58 10.41 -13.51
N TYR A 36 6.34 9.27 -12.89
CA TYR A 36 4.96 8.79 -12.63
C TYR A 36 4.23 9.71 -11.67
N ALA A 37 4.88 10.20 -10.63
CA ALA A 37 4.31 11.16 -9.70
C ALA A 37 3.94 12.48 -10.42
N GLY A 38 4.78 12.96 -11.35
CA GLY A 38 4.50 14.15 -12.15
C GLY A 38 3.28 13.99 -13.07
N ILE A 39 3.18 12.85 -13.75
CA ILE A 39 2.02 12.56 -14.62
C ILE A 39 0.72 12.50 -13.80
N VAL A 40 0.73 11.76 -12.71
CA VAL A 40 -0.46 11.64 -11.83
C VAL A 40 -0.84 12.99 -11.26
N GLY A 41 0.14 13.79 -10.80
CA GLY A 41 -0.11 15.14 -10.27
C GLY A 41 -0.70 16.10 -11.28
N PHE A 42 -0.34 15.98 -12.55
CA PHE A 42 -0.94 16.80 -13.60
C PHE A 42 -2.46 16.54 -13.72
N PHE A 43 -2.87 15.27 -13.77
CA PHE A 43 -4.29 14.93 -13.86
C PHE A 43 -5.05 15.24 -12.57
N GLU A 44 -4.44 15.00 -11.41
CA GLU A 44 -4.99 15.34 -10.11
C GLU A 44 -5.36 16.83 -10.03
N VAL A 45 -4.40 17.72 -10.35
CA VAL A 45 -4.63 19.17 -10.28
C VAL A 45 -5.70 19.61 -11.26
N LEU A 46 -5.77 19.04 -12.46
CA LEU A 46 -6.85 19.35 -13.42
C LEU A 46 -8.23 19.00 -12.83
N ILE A 47 -8.39 17.80 -12.27
CA ILE A 47 -9.66 17.37 -11.66
C ILE A 47 -9.99 18.28 -10.46
N TRP A 48 -8.99 18.59 -9.63
CA TRP A 48 -9.18 19.48 -8.47
C TRP A 48 -9.67 20.88 -8.88
N ILE A 49 -9.09 21.50 -9.91
CA ILE A 49 -9.49 22.80 -10.41
C ILE A 49 -10.97 22.79 -10.85
N PHE A 50 -11.41 21.74 -11.55
CA PHE A 50 -12.81 21.62 -11.92
C PHE A 50 -13.72 21.43 -10.71
N ALA A 51 -13.33 20.60 -9.76
CA ALA A 51 -14.09 20.36 -8.55
C ALA A 51 -14.25 21.65 -7.72
N ILE A 52 -13.14 22.35 -7.46
CA ILE A 52 -13.16 23.58 -6.64
C ILE A 52 -13.96 24.70 -7.32
N ARG A 53 -13.84 24.85 -8.64
CA ARG A 53 -14.64 25.83 -9.40
C ARG A 53 -16.13 25.57 -9.21
N TYR A 54 -16.56 24.33 -9.34
CA TYR A 54 -17.96 23.96 -9.16
C TYR A 54 -18.45 24.21 -7.73
N VAL A 55 -17.65 23.89 -6.74
CA VAL A 55 -17.95 24.14 -5.31
C VAL A 55 -18.12 25.63 -5.06
N PHE A 56 -17.21 26.49 -5.54
CA PHE A 56 -17.29 27.95 -5.35
C PHE A 56 -18.53 28.60 -5.99
N GLN A 57 -19.04 28.03 -7.07
CA GLN A 57 -20.27 28.50 -7.72
C GLN A 57 -21.54 28.13 -6.95
N HIS A 58 -21.45 27.18 -5.99
CA HIS A 58 -22.62 26.63 -5.28
C HIS A 58 -22.36 26.49 -3.76
N LEU A 59 -21.60 27.46 -3.20
CA LEU A 59 -21.25 27.46 -1.76
C LEU A 59 -22.46 27.59 -0.84
N ASP A 60 -23.51 28.28 -1.31
CA ASP A 60 -24.74 28.52 -0.52
C ASP A 60 -25.56 27.25 -0.32
N ILE A 61 -25.20 26.17 -1.02
CA ILE A 61 -25.91 24.88 -0.95
C ILE A 61 -25.19 23.95 0.04
N ILE A 62 -25.64 23.97 1.31
CA ILE A 62 -25.05 23.18 2.41
C ILE A 62 -24.81 21.70 2.05
N PRO A 63 -25.71 20.94 1.39
CA PRO A 63 -25.47 19.58 0.94
C PRO A 63 -24.22 19.40 0.09
N ASN A 64 -23.80 20.40 -0.71
CA ASN A 64 -22.59 20.35 -1.51
C ASN A 64 -21.33 20.31 -0.67
N LEU A 65 -21.31 20.99 0.48
CA LEU A 65 -20.20 20.96 1.42
C LEU A 65 -20.05 19.57 2.06
N PHE A 66 -21.18 18.93 2.42
CA PHE A 66 -21.17 17.57 2.89
C PHE A 66 -20.71 16.59 1.79
N GLY A 67 -21.16 16.77 0.56
CA GLY A 67 -20.70 15.99 -0.60
C GLY A 67 -19.18 16.09 -0.78
N TYR A 68 -18.63 17.31 -0.66
CA TYR A 68 -17.19 17.55 -0.73
C TYR A 68 -16.41 16.83 0.38
N ALA A 69 -16.84 16.98 1.64
CA ALA A 69 -16.19 16.36 2.78
C ALA A 69 -16.27 14.81 2.73
N PHE A 70 -17.44 14.27 2.37
CA PHE A 70 -17.64 12.85 2.19
C PHE A 70 -16.79 12.27 1.05
N GLY A 71 -16.75 12.99 -0.09
CA GLY A 71 -15.91 12.62 -1.24
C GLY A 71 -14.43 12.57 -0.88
N PHE A 72 -13.95 13.53 -0.07
CA PHE A 72 -12.58 13.53 0.45
C PHE A 72 -12.29 12.28 1.29
N ALA A 73 -13.15 11.96 2.25
CA ALA A 73 -12.98 10.79 3.10
C ALA A 73 -12.97 9.48 2.28
N MET A 74 -13.94 9.33 1.38
CA MET A 74 -14.03 8.17 0.50
C MET A 74 -12.86 8.08 -0.48
N GLY A 75 -12.36 9.22 -0.98
CA GLY A 75 -11.19 9.28 -1.85
C GLY A 75 -9.93 8.72 -1.20
N ASN A 76 -9.69 9.04 0.07
CA ASN A 76 -8.59 8.45 0.84
C ASN A 76 -8.73 6.91 0.94
N ILE A 77 -9.93 6.43 1.29
CA ILE A 77 -10.19 4.98 1.42
C ILE A 77 -9.96 4.28 0.08
N VAL A 78 -10.49 4.83 -1.00
CA VAL A 78 -10.35 4.27 -2.36
C VAL A 78 -8.89 4.32 -2.82
N GLY A 79 -8.21 5.45 -2.64
CA GLY A 79 -6.80 5.62 -3.01
C GLY A 79 -5.88 4.62 -2.31
N ILE A 80 -6.03 4.46 -0.98
CA ILE A 80 -5.29 3.45 -0.20
C ILE A 80 -5.64 2.03 -0.66
N SER A 81 -6.91 1.75 -0.95
CA SER A 81 -7.35 0.43 -1.39
C SER A 81 -6.76 0.06 -2.77
N ILE A 82 -6.72 1.02 -3.69
CA ILE A 82 -6.09 0.87 -5.01
C ILE A 82 -4.59 0.61 -4.83
N GLU A 83 -3.91 1.41 -3.99
CA GLU A 83 -2.48 1.23 -3.70
C GLU A 83 -2.19 -0.17 -3.14
N GLN A 84 -2.95 -0.60 -2.15
CA GLN A 84 -2.79 -1.93 -1.56
C GLN A 84 -3.02 -3.07 -2.56
N LYS A 85 -3.94 -2.89 -3.52
CA LYS A 85 -4.23 -3.88 -4.57
C LYS A 85 -3.12 -3.92 -5.62
N ILE A 86 -2.62 -2.78 -6.04
CA ILE A 86 -1.50 -2.68 -7.00
C ILE A 86 -0.21 -3.14 -6.34
N GLY A 87 -0.02 -2.82 -5.06
CA GLY A 87 1.14 -3.22 -4.27
C GLY A 87 2.44 -2.67 -4.81
N PHE A 88 2.51 -1.36 -4.98
CA PHE A 88 3.73 -0.69 -5.43
C PHE A 88 4.90 -0.90 -4.47
N GLY A 89 6.11 -1.12 -5.04
CA GLY A 89 7.36 -1.22 -4.29
C GLY A 89 7.62 -2.60 -3.69
N TYR A 90 8.48 -2.61 -2.69
CA TYR A 90 8.95 -3.82 -2.00
C TYR A 90 8.73 -3.71 -0.51
N VAL A 91 8.62 -4.85 0.12
CA VAL A 91 8.57 -4.98 1.58
C VAL A 91 9.66 -5.93 2.05
N GLN A 92 10.25 -5.62 3.18
CA GLN A 92 11.07 -6.54 3.95
C GLN A 92 10.19 -7.17 5.02
N LEU A 93 10.20 -8.49 5.08
CA LEU A 93 9.55 -9.23 6.15
C LEU A 93 10.64 -9.79 7.05
N ASN A 94 10.47 -9.60 8.37
CA ASN A 94 11.25 -10.28 9.38
C ASN A 94 10.30 -11.24 10.11
N VAL A 95 10.68 -12.49 10.16
CA VAL A 95 9.85 -13.57 10.72
C VAL A 95 10.64 -14.27 11.80
N ILE A 96 10.05 -14.40 12.99
CA ILE A 96 10.61 -15.14 14.10
C ILE A 96 9.65 -16.29 14.42
N SER A 97 10.15 -17.51 14.35
CA SER A 97 9.44 -18.72 14.79
C SER A 97 10.35 -19.48 15.75
N LEU A 98 9.81 -19.91 16.86
CA LEU A 98 10.60 -20.61 17.88
C LEU A 98 10.95 -22.05 17.47
N HIS A 99 10.11 -22.70 16.66
CA HIS A 99 10.25 -24.14 16.39
C HIS A 99 10.27 -24.51 14.91
N HIS A 100 9.80 -23.62 14.02
CA HIS A 100 9.60 -23.94 12.59
C HIS A 100 10.43 -23.08 11.63
N THR A 101 11.54 -22.48 12.11
CA THR A 101 12.39 -21.58 11.30
C THR A 101 12.84 -22.23 9.99
N ASP A 102 13.38 -23.47 10.05
CA ASP A 102 13.90 -24.14 8.87
C ASP A 102 12.79 -24.57 7.90
N GLU A 103 11.65 -24.99 8.40
CA GLU A 103 10.48 -25.35 7.59
C GLU A 103 9.96 -24.14 6.82
N ILE A 104 9.79 -23.00 7.50
CA ILE A 104 9.37 -21.75 6.90
C ILE A 104 10.39 -21.29 5.83
N ALA A 105 11.67 -21.28 6.17
CA ALA A 105 12.72 -20.87 5.25
C ALA A 105 12.77 -21.76 3.99
N ASN A 106 12.64 -23.07 4.16
CA ASN A 106 12.63 -24.03 3.05
C ASN A 106 11.38 -23.87 2.17
N ALA A 107 10.20 -23.67 2.76
CA ALA A 107 8.96 -23.42 2.02
C ALA A 107 9.03 -22.12 1.20
N LEU A 108 9.57 -21.05 1.78
CA LEU A 108 9.80 -19.78 1.10
C LEU A 108 10.80 -19.92 -0.06
N ARG A 109 11.91 -20.66 0.14
CA ARG A 109 12.90 -20.93 -0.92
C ARG A 109 12.30 -21.77 -2.05
N LYS A 110 11.51 -22.80 -1.75
CA LYS A 110 10.76 -23.59 -2.74
C LYS A 110 9.80 -22.71 -3.56
N SER A 111 9.24 -21.69 -2.93
CA SER A 111 8.39 -20.69 -3.58
C SER A 111 9.18 -19.58 -4.30
N LYS A 112 10.49 -19.77 -4.49
CA LYS A 112 11.44 -18.87 -5.18
C LYS A 112 11.63 -17.50 -4.51
N PHE A 113 11.41 -17.38 -3.21
CA PHE A 113 11.80 -16.20 -2.44
C PHE A 113 13.23 -16.32 -1.95
N GLY A 114 13.99 -15.21 -2.02
CA GLY A 114 15.31 -15.10 -1.40
C GLY A 114 15.16 -14.96 0.12
N VAL A 115 15.77 -15.87 0.88
CA VAL A 115 15.63 -15.94 2.34
C VAL A 115 17.00 -15.97 2.99
N THR A 116 17.21 -15.08 3.95
CA THR A 116 18.38 -15.06 4.83
C THR A 116 17.91 -15.42 6.24
N ILE A 117 18.65 -16.28 6.91
CA ILE A 117 18.44 -16.62 8.33
C ILE A 117 19.55 -15.95 9.11
N LEU A 118 19.19 -15.19 10.13
CA LEU A 118 20.11 -14.52 11.05
C LEU A 118 19.94 -15.12 12.44
N PRO A 119 21.01 -15.60 13.09
CA PRO A 119 20.95 -15.97 14.50
C PRO A 119 20.73 -14.72 15.35
N ALA A 120 19.91 -14.83 16.37
CA ALA A 120 19.60 -13.75 17.32
C ALA A 120 19.36 -14.31 18.71
N GLU A 121 19.35 -13.46 19.71
CA GLU A 121 18.99 -13.80 21.09
C GLU A 121 17.65 -13.14 21.45
N GLY A 122 16.72 -13.94 21.94
CA GLY A 122 15.45 -13.50 22.50
C GLY A 122 15.43 -13.60 24.02
N GLY A 123 14.39 -13.07 24.65
CA GLY A 123 14.23 -13.14 26.11
C GLY A 123 14.20 -14.56 26.70
N SER A 124 13.89 -15.57 25.89
CA SER A 124 13.82 -16.98 26.30
C SER A 124 15.00 -17.82 25.77
N GLY A 125 16.04 -17.20 25.22
CA GLY A 125 17.20 -17.89 24.63
C GLY A 125 17.41 -17.61 23.15
N GLY A 126 18.23 -18.43 22.50
CA GLY A 126 18.57 -18.27 21.08
C GLY A 126 17.36 -18.42 20.18
N VAL A 127 17.22 -17.50 19.23
CA VAL A 127 16.18 -17.50 18.20
C VAL A 127 16.81 -17.26 16.84
N SER A 128 16.05 -17.48 15.76
CA SER A 128 16.48 -17.14 14.41
C SER A 128 15.48 -16.22 13.75
N VAL A 129 15.99 -15.16 13.11
CA VAL A 129 15.19 -14.22 12.35
C VAL A 129 15.32 -14.55 10.86
N ILE A 130 14.21 -14.88 10.23
CA ILE A 130 14.13 -15.04 8.78
C ILE A 130 13.90 -13.66 8.19
N VAL A 131 14.81 -13.21 7.33
CA VAL A 131 14.70 -11.93 6.60
C VAL A 131 14.49 -12.23 5.13
N LEU A 132 13.44 -11.65 4.56
CA LEU A 132 13.20 -11.70 3.12
C LEU A 132 12.69 -10.37 2.59
N VAL A 133 13.07 -10.03 1.36
CA VAL A 133 12.53 -8.88 0.61
C VAL A 133 11.69 -9.42 -0.53
N SER A 134 10.49 -8.87 -0.67
CA SER A 134 9.52 -9.30 -1.68
C SER A 134 8.78 -8.09 -2.27
N PRO A 135 8.34 -8.16 -3.53
CA PRO A 135 7.38 -7.19 -4.03
C PRO A 135 6.13 -7.15 -3.14
N ARG A 136 5.66 -5.95 -2.84
CA ARG A 136 4.49 -5.75 -1.96
C ARG A 136 3.25 -6.53 -2.42
N LYS A 137 3.06 -6.67 -3.74
CA LYS A 137 1.97 -7.48 -4.31
C LYS A 137 1.97 -8.95 -3.86
N HIS A 138 3.13 -9.49 -3.46
CA HIS A 138 3.26 -10.87 -2.99
C HIS A 138 3.19 -11.00 -1.46
N GLN A 139 3.13 -9.89 -0.73
CA GLN A 139 3.15 -9.86 0.74
C GLN A 139 2.10 -10.80 1.35
N LYS A 140 0.83 -10.69 0.92
CA LYS A 140 -0.27 -11.52 1.43
C LYS A 140 -0.03 -13.02 1.19
N LYS A 141 0.58 -13.38 0.04
CA LYS A 141 0.91 -14.77 -0.28
C LYS A 141 2.01 -15.30 0.63
N VAL A 142 3.04 -14.48 0.87
CA VAL A 142 4.16 -14.82 1.76
C VAL A 142 3.66 -15.02 3.19
N ILE A 143 2.87 -14.09 3.71
CA ILE A 143 2.31 -14.19 5.07
C ILE A 143 1.45 -15.45 5.22
N LYS A 144 0.53 -15.72 4.29
CA LYS A 144 -0.30 -16.93 4.33
C LYS A 144 0.53 -18.21 4.32
N LEU A 145 1.64 -18.25 3.57
CA LEU A 145 2.54 -19.40 3.55
C LEU A 145 3.22 -19.62 4.91
N ILE A 146 3.64 -18.54 5.56
CA ILE A 146 4.24 -18.60 6.89
C ILE A 146 3.21 -19.06 7.92
N GLU A 147 2.04 -18.45 7.92
CA GLU A 147 0.92 -18.78 8.84
C GLU A 147 0.45 -20.24 8.69
N SER A 148 0.53 -20.81 7.48
CA SER A 148 0.17 -22.22 7.25
C SER A 148 1.15 -23.22 7.89
N ILE A 149 2.37 -22.79 8.24
CA ILE A 149 3.39 -23.61 8.88
C ILE A 149 3.43 -23.31 10.38
N ASP A 150 3.43 -22.02 10.73
CA ASP A 150 3.42 -21.57 12.12
C ASP A 150 2.50 -20.36 12.27
N GLY A 151 1.27 -20.61 12.71
CA GLY A 151 0.28 -19.56 12.97
C GLY A 151 0.61 -18.66 14.18
N LYS A 152 1.66 -18.98 14.95
CA LYS A 152 2.17 -18.19 16.08
C LYS A 152 3.45 -17.44 15.75
N ALA A 153 3.97 -17.56 14.53
CA ALA A 153 5.17 -16.84 14.09
C ALA A 153 4.98 -15.33 14.22
N PHE A 154 5.95 -14.66 14.80
CA PHE A 154 5.96 -13.19 14.85
C PHE A 154 6.45 -12.63 13.51
N ILE A 155 5.63 -11.85 12.85
CA ILE A 155 5.90 -11.31 11.51
C ILE A 155 5.85 -9.80 11.57
N THR A 156 6.93 -9.14 11.17
CA THR A 156 6.95 -7.68 10.93
C THR A 156 7.15 -7.40 9.47
N VAL A 157 6.50 -6.34 8.98
CA VAL A 157 6.58 -5.90 7.58
C VAL A 157 7.00 -4.45 7.54
N GLN A 158 8.06 -4.15 6.78
CA GLN A 158 8.58 -2.81 6.59
C GLN A 158 8.66 -2.49 5.11
N SER A 159 8.36 -1.24 4.73
CA SER A 159 8.60 -0.78 3.36
C SER A 159 10.10 -0.74 3.08
N SER A 160 10.51 -1.26 1.92
CA SER A 160 11.92 -1.34 1.55
C SER A 160 12.12 -0.81 0.13
N ILE A 161 13.20 -0.07 -0.08
CA ILE A 161 13.63 0.40 -1.41
C ILE A 161 14.95 -0.30 -1.74
N PRO A 162 14.93 -1.42 -2.49
CA PRO A 162 16.15 -2.10 -2.89
C PRO A 162 16.95 -1.19 -3.84
N TYR A 163 18.16 -0.83 -3.44
CA TYR A 163 19.02 0.05 -4.24
C TYR A 163 19.76 -0.72 -5.35
N ARG A 164 20.34 -1.89 -5.01
CA ARG A 164 21.15 -2.69 -5.96
C ARG A 164 21.16 -4.17 -5.56
N GLY A 165 21.28 -5.05 -6.55
CA GLY A 165 21.54 -6.48 -6.32
C GLY A 165 20.34 -7.31 -5.90
N PHE A 166 19.14 -6.75 -5.82
CA PHE A 166 17.93 -7.51 -5.52
C PHE A 166 17.62 -8.49 -6.65
N ARG A 167 17.59 -9.78 -6.34
CA ARG A 167 17.27 -10.85 -7.28
C ARG A 167 16.04 -11.62 -6.82
N HIS A 168 15.04 -11.72 -7.70
CA HIS A 168 13.91 -12.64 -7.52
C HIS A 168 14.41 -14.07 -7.78
N GLY A 169 14.34 -14.89 -6.75
CA GLY A 169 14.65 -16.31 -6.83
C GLY A 169 16.14 -16.66 -6.71
N ALA A 170 16.41 -17.81 -6.10
CA ALA A 170 17.74 -18.39 -6.09
C ALA A 170 18.19 -18.70 -7.53
N ARG A 171 19.36 -18.19 -7.93
CA ARG A 171 20.05 -18.76 -9.11
C ARG A 171 20.39 -20.21 -8.79
N ARG A 172 20.10 -21.10 -9.73
CA ARG A 172 20.75 -22.40 -9.80
C ARG A 172 22.24 -22.22 -10.07
#